data_610b257aef1b6f16b62092f6c04a7848
#
_entry.id   610b257aef1b6f16b62092f6c04a7848
#
_cell.length_a   1.000
_cell.length_b   1.000
_cell.length_c   1.000
_cell.angle_alpha   90.00
_cell.angle_beta   90.00
_cell.angle_gamma   90.00
#
_symmetry.space_group_name_H-M   'P 1'
#
loop_
_entity.id
_entity.type
_entity.pdbx_description
1 polymer ?
#
loop_
_entity_poly.entity_id
_entity_poly.type
_entity_poly.pdbx_seq_one_letter_code
_entity_poly.pdbx_strand_id
1 'polypeptide(L)'
;MNDELQLKQIFVKNIDEKIDGVVKASDDSKIADEVREYVLTNEIQTNLEQFLDTYNDPTADYTNGVWISGFFGSGKSHLLKILSHILGDAPTQHSTDDNNREPITRTEVIDNMKAKARQAENHELEGLLDANLRIPAMSLLFNIDSISQKGSKTALMDAFIRVFDDARGYYGANKYVAKLERDLDNNGCLEQFKTEFERLANKPWSKGRAQAAFSGSKIDQAFTAATGNEARDILKDYQKQYNPTIADFADDVRDWLQRQPEASVTASLLCFLSFRQRQSFFWRQPASEASCAGWLFLQGRLESS
;
A
#
# COMPACT_ATOMS: atom_id res chain seq x y z
N MET A 1 -16.86 -55.68 0.50
CA MET A 1 -16.15 -54.63 1.29
C MET A 1 -16.61 -53.33 0.71
N ASN A 2 -17.45 -52.61 1.42
CA ASN A 2 -17.82 -51.23 1.04
C ASN A 2 -16.64 -50.34 1.40
N ASP A 3 -15.89 -49.86 0.40
CA ASP A 3 -14.97 -48.77 0.60
C ASP A 3 -15.80 -47.51 0.87
N GLU A 4 -15.97 -47.19 2.14
CA GLU A 4 -16.53 -45.87 2.53
C GLU A 4 -15.52 -44.80 2.12
N LEU A 5 -15.85 -44.14 1.02
CA LEU A 5 -15.10 -42.95 0.60
C LEU A 5 -15.14 -41.91 1.73
N GLN A 6 -13.99 -41.60 2.31
CA GLN A 6 -13.91 -40.54 3.31
C GLN A 6 -14.11 -39.19 2.62
N LEU A 7 -14.88 -38.28 3.24
CA LEU A 7 -15.15 -36.93 2.71
C LEU A 7 -13.89 -36.22 2.19
N LYS A 8 -12.75 -36.36 2.88
CA LYS A 8 -11.47 -35.78 2.46
C LYS A 8 -10.92 -36.29 1.11
N GLN A 9 -11.41 -37.43 0.62
CA GLN A 9 -10.98 -38.00 -0.67
C GLN A 9 -11.81 -37.44 -1.84
N ILE A 10 -12.93 -36.73 -1.56
CA ILE A 10 -13.80 -36.12 -2.55
C ILE A 10 -13.30 -34.71 -2.94
N PHE A 11 -12.59 -34.05 -2.03
CA PHE A 11 -12.11 -32.68 -2.24
C PHE A 11 -10.68 -32.68 -2.75
N VAL A 12 -10.41 -31.84 -3.74
CA VAL A 12 -9.04 -31.61 -4.28
C VAL A 12 -8.16 -30.90 -3.25
N LYS A 13 -8.76 -30.06 -2.41
CA LYS A 13 -8.07 -29.34 -1.33
C LYS A 13 -8.21 -30.07 0.00
N ASN A 14 -7.21 -29.89 0.86
CA ASN A 14 -7.25 -30.46 2.22
C ASN A 14 -8.35 -29.78 3.05
N ILE A 15 -9.36 -30.53 3.45
CA ILE A 15 -10.50 -30.02 4.24
C ILE A 15 -10.14 -29.77 5.72
N ASP A 16 -9.02 -30.29 6.18
CA ASP A 16 -8.52 -30.09 7.55
C ASP A 16 -7.69 -28.79 7.69
N GLU A 17 -7.46 -28.07 6.59
CA GLU A 17 -6.72 -26.81 6.58
C GLU A 17 -7.55 -25.69 7.22
N LYS A 18 -6.95 -25.01 8.19
CA LYS A 18 -7.64 -23.89 8.88
C LYS A 18 -7.71 -22.69 7.95
N ILE A 19 -8.92 -22.37 7.51
CA ILE A 19 -9.19 -21.15 6.76
C ILE A 19 -9.45 -20.01 7.76
N ASP A 20 -8.66 -18.95 7.70
CA ASP A 20 -8.95 -17.75 8.48
C ASP A 20 -10.19 -17.06 7.91
N GLY A 21 -11.22 -16.97 8.71
CA GLY A 21 -12.51 -16.39 8.31
C GLY A 21 -12.50 -14.88 8.02
N VAL A 22 -11.37 -14.18 8.29
CA VAL A 22 -11.23 -12.75 8.07
C VAL A 22 -9.83 -12.44 7.53
N VAL A 23 -9.77 -12.02 6.28
CA VAL A 23 -8.54 -11.51 5.66
C VAL A 23 -8.30 -10.07 6.13
N LYS A 24 -7.12 -9.82 6.71
CA LYS A 24 -6.69 -8.47 7.09
C LYS A 24 -5.89 -7.87 5.95
N ALA A 25 -6.33 -6.74 5.44
CA ALA A 25 -5.66 -6.04 4.34
C ALA A 25 -4.22 -5.59 4.66
N SER A 26 -3.89 -5.43 5.94
CA SER A 26 -2.58 -4.95 6.40
C SER A 26 -1.65 -6.06 6.90
N ASP A 27 -1.99 -7.33 6.69
CA ASP A 27 -1.23 -8.48 7.19
C ASP A 27 -0.90 -9.41 6.03
N ASP A 28 0.32 -9.34 5.53
CA ASP A 28 0.78 -10.12 4.39
C ASP A 28 1.45 -11.46 4.79
N SER A 29 1.45 -11.80 6.08
CA SER A 29 2.08 -13.04 6.58
C SER A 29 1.56 -14.32 5.93
N LYS A 30 0.33 -14.30 5.39
CA LYS A 30 -0.33 -15.44 4.74
C LYS A 30 -0.67 -15.21 3.27
N ILE A 31 -0.15 -14.17 2.66
CA ILE A 31 -0.53 -13.79 1.29
C ILE A 31 -0.29 -14.92 0.28
N ALA A 32 0.78 -15.70 0.41
CA ALA A 32 1.07 -16.82 -0.48
C ALA A 32 -0.02 -17.91 -0.42
N ASP A 33 -0.53 -18.21 0.78
CA ASP A 33 -1.62 -19.17 0.97
C ASP A 33 -2.95 -18.57 0.48
N GLU A 34 -3.20 -17.29 0.78
CA GLU A 34 -4.38 -16.57 0.32
C GLU A 34 -4.49 -16.52 -1.21
N VAL A 35 -3.38 -16.26 -1.91
CA VAL A 35 -3.33 -16.26 -3.38
C VAL A 35 -3.57 -17.66 -3.94
N ARG A 36 -2.95 -18.69 -3.34
CA ARG A 36 -3.13 -20.08 -3.77
C ARG A 36 -4.57 -20.55 -3.61
N GLU A 37 -5.24 -20.16 -2.51
CA GLU A 37 -6.60 -20.55 -2.18
C GLU A 37 -7.67 -19.73 -2.88
N TYR A 38 -7.32 -18.55 -3.39
CA TYR A 38 -8.28 -17.64 -4.02
C TYR A 38 -8.99 -18.30 -5.20
N VAL A 39 -10.31 -18.18 -5.26
CA VAL A 39 -11.13 -18.74 -6.33
C VAL A 39 -11.52 -17.63 -7.30
N LEU A 40 -11.12 -17.77 -8.55
CA LEU A 40 -11.54 -16.90 -9.65
C LEU A 40 -12.91 -17.35 -10.16
N THR A 41 -13.98 -16.76 -9.61
CA THR A 41 -15.33 -16.96 -10.18
C THR A 41 -15.49 -16.24 -11.52
N ASN A 42 -16.44 -16.65 -12.36
CA ASN A 42 -16.69 -16.01 -13.66
C ASN A 42 -16.93 -14.50 -13.53
N GLU A 43 -17.68 -14.08 -12.50
CA GLU A 43 -17.94 -12.65 -12.23
C GLU A 43 -16.66 -11.89 -11.88
N ILE A 44 -15.78 -12.47 -11.06
CA ILE A 44 -14.50 -11.87 -10.71
C ILE A 44 -13.60 -11.78 -11.93
N GLN A 45 -13.56 -12.80 -12.79
CA GLN A 45 -12.78 -12.79 -14.02
C GLN A 45 -13.23 -11.65 -14.94
N THR A 46 -14.51 -11.54 -15.25
CA THR A 46 -15.06 -10.47 -16.09
C THR A 46 -14.74 -9.07 -15.53
N ASN A 47 -14.88 -8.88 -14.21
CA ASN A 47 -14.57 -7.60 -13.59
C ASN A 47 -13.06 -7.30 -13.61
N LEU A 48 -12.20 -8.30 -13.43
CA LEU A 48 -10.74 -8.14 -13.53
C LEU A 48 -10.29 -7.83 -14.96
N GLU A 49 -10.90 -8.47 -15.98
CA GLU A 49 -10.64 -8.17 -17.39
C GLU A 49 -10.94 -6.71 -17.69
N GLN A 50 -12.15 -6.25 -17.40
CA GLN A 50 -12.54 -4.86 -17.64
C GLN A 50 -11.64 -3.86 -16.91
N PHE A 51 -11.27 -4.19 -15.68
CA PHE A 51 -10.39 -3.36 -14.89
C PHE A 51 -8.97 -3.32 -15.46
N LEU A 52 -8.36 -4.49 -15.73
CA LEU A 52 -6.99 -4.60 -16.23
C LEU A 52 -6.86 -4.08 -17.67
N ASP A 53 -7.87 -4.25 -18.50
CA ASP A 53 -7.92 -3.69 -19.86
C ASP A 53 -7.77 -2.16 -19.80
N THR A 54 -8.59 -1.51 -18.97
CA THR A 54 -8.50 -0.05 -18.76
C THR A 54 -7.19 0.35 -18.07
N TYR A 55 -6.75 -0.41 -17.06
CA TYR A 55 -5.55 -0.08 -16.29
C TYR A 55 -4.27 -0.19 -17.12
N ASN A 56 -4.20 -1.20 -17.98
CA ASN A 56 -3.01 -1.46 -18.80
C ASN A 56 -2.92 -0.54 -20.02
N ASP A 57 -4.03 0.10 -20.43
CA ASP A 57 -4.04 1.01 -21.58
C ASP A 57 -3.36 2.35 -21.25
N PRO A 58 -2.21 2.66 -21.86
CA PRO A 58 -1.54 3.93 -21.65
C PRO A 58 -2.30 5.15 -22.16
N THR A 59 -3.32 4.95 -23.00
CA THR A 59 -4.10 6.02 -23.64
C THR A 59 -5.46 6.24 -23.00
N ALA A 60 -5.85 5.37 -22.05
CA ALA A 60 -7.13 5.50 -21.38
C ALA A 60 -7.22 6.81 -20.60
N ASP A 61 -8.29 7.55 -20.81
CA ASP A 61 -8.65 8.69 -19.95
C ASP A 61 -9.01 8.15 -18.56
N TYR A 62 -8.16 8.46 -17.58
CA TYR A 62 -8.24 7.83 -16.26
C TYR A 62 -9.47 8.27 -15.48
N THR A 63 -10.24 7.28 -15.08
CA THR A 63 -11.15 7.41 -13.94
C THR A 63 -10.32 7.49 -12.65
N ASN A 64 -10.52 8.55 -11.88
CA ASN A 64 -9.77 8.80 -10.64
C ASN A 64 -10.04 7.78 -9.52
N GLY A 65 -10.79 6.71 -9.77
CA GLY A 65 -11.05 5.69 -8.78
C GLY A 65 -11.94 4.55 -9.25
N VAL A 66 -11.81 3.41 -8.58
CA VAL A 66 -12.66 2.23 -8.74
C VAL A 66 -13.37 1.94 -7.42
N TRP A 67 -14.66 1.67 -7.49
CA TRP A 67 -15.49 1.34 -6.35
C TRP A 67 -15.82 -0.15 -6.34
N ILE A 68 -15.30 -0.88 -5.34
CA ILE A 68 -15.62 -2.29 -5.13
C ILE A 68 -16.66 -2.40 -4.02
N SER A 69 -17.87 -2.86 -4.33
CA SER A 69 -18.98 -3.03 -3.40
C SER A 69 -19.45 -4.49 -3.34
N GLY A 70 -20.14 -4.84 -2.26
CA GLY A 70 -20.71 -6.18 -2.08
C GLY A 70 -21.11 -6.41 -0.64
N PHE A 71 -21.83 -7.50 -0.38
CA PHE A 71 -22.27 -7.87 0.96
C PHE A 71 -21.13 -8.14 1.93
N PHE A 72 -21.42 -8.08 3.22
CA PHE A 72 -20.47 -8.52 4.24
C PHE A 72 -20.10 -9.99 4.02
N GLY A 73 -18.79 -10.30 4.06
CA GLY A 73 -18.33 -11.67 3.81
C GLY A 73 -18.15 -12.06 2.33
N SER A 74 -18.45 -11.18 1.35
CA SER A 74 -18.31 -11.48 -0.08
C SER A 74 -16.85 -11.50 -0.61
N GLY A 75 -15.84 -11.48 0.25
CA GLY A 75 -14.43 -11.56 -0.17
C GLY A 75 -13.80 -10.25 -0.67
N LYS A 76 -14.45 -9.09 -0.54
CA LYS A 76 -13.92 -7.80 -1.02
C LYS A 76 -12.52 -7.47 -0.54
N SER A 77 -12.26 -7.66 0.76
CA SER A 77 -10.93 -7.40 1.34
C SER A 77 -9.88 -8.34 0.77
N HIS A 78 -10.26 -9.58 0.49
CA HIS A 78 -9.38 -10.57 -0.11
C HIS A 78 -9.06 -10.21 -1.56
N LEU A 79 -10.10 -9.89 -2.36
CA LEU A 79 -9.91 -9.41 -3.73
C LEU A 79 -9.00 -8.18 -3.76
N LEU A 80 -9.24 -7.19 -2.90
CA LEU A 80 -8.46 -5.96 -2.83
C LEU A 80 -7.00 -6.23 -2.49
N LYS A 81 -6.75 -7.15 -1.56
CA LYS A 81 -5.40 -7.56 -1.17
C LYS A 81 -4.66 -8.24 -2.33
N ILE A 82 -5.31 -9.20 -3.00
CA ILE A 82 -4.72 -9.85 -4.18
C ILE A 82 -4.50 -8.83 -5.30
N LEU A 83 -5.47 -7.95 -5.54
CA LEU A 83 -5.36 -6.91 -6.55
C LEU A 83 -4.18 -5.96 -6.26
N SER A 84 -3.93 -5.60 -5.00
CA SER A 84 -2.77 -4.79 -4.64
C SER A 84 -1.44 -5.44 -5.02
N HIS A 85 -1.32 -6.76 -4.87
CA HIS A 85 -0.12 -7.50 -5.27
C HIS A 85 -0.03 -7.76 -6.78
N ILE A 86 -1.15 -7.74 -7.52
CA ILE A 86 -1.14 -7.79 -8.99
C ILE A 86 -0.65 -6.45 -9.54
N LEU A 87 -1.17 -5.34 -9.03
CA LEU A 87 -1.01 -4.02 -9.62
C LEU A 87 0.34 -3.37 -9.34
N GLY A 88 1.06 -3.82 -8.34
CA GLY A 88 2.38 -3.26 -8.03
C GLY A 88 3.11 -4.03 -6.95
N ASP A 89 4.40 -3.74 -6.82
CA ASP A 89 5.19 -4.26 -5.74
C ASP A 89 4.77 -3.60 -4.43
N ALA A 90 4.55 -4.42 -3.40
CA ALA A 90 4.34 -3.89 -2.05
C ALA A 90 5.67 -3.28 -1.57
N PRO A 91 5.65 -2.13 -0.87
CA PRO A 91 6.85 -1.60 -0.26
C PRO A 91 7.41 -2.67 0.68
N THR A 92 8.71 -2.88 0.58
CA THR A 92 9.44 -3.86 1.40
C THR A 92 9.37 -3.42 2.87
N GLN A 93 8.26 -3.69 3.51
CA GLN A 93 8.27 -3.77 4.97
C GLN A 93 9.00 -5.08 5.26
N HIS A 94 10.11 -4.99 5.95
CA HIS A 94 10.79 -6.15 6.52
C HIS A 94 9.87 -6.79 7.58
N SER A 95 8.79 -7.40 7.14
CA SER A 95 8.07 -8.40 7.90
C SER A 95 8.88 -9.68 7.74
N THR A 96 9.88 -9.85 8.59
CA THR A 96 10.37 -11.20 8.88
C THR A 96 9.16 -11.95 9.43
N ASP A 97 8.56 -12.77 8.58
CA ASP A 97 7.59 -13.76 9.03
C ASP A 97 8.27 -14.61 10.12
N ASP A 98 7.58 -14.87 11.22
CA ASP A 98 8.06 -15.75 12.31
C ASP A 98 8.47 -17.15 11.80
N ASN A 99 8.10 -17.48 10.56
CA ASN A 99 8.40 -18.76 9.90
C ASN A 99 9.59 -18.70 8.90
N ASN A 100 10.31 -17.57 8.82
CA ASN A 100 11.49 -17.43 7.95
C ASN A 100 11.19 -17.73 6.45
N ARG A 101 9.95 -17.48 5.98
CA ARG A 101 9.58 -17.59 4.57
C ARG A 101 9.87 -16.28 3.86
N GLU A 102 10.43 -16.36 2.68
CA GLU A 102 10.57 -15.19 1.82
C GLU A 102 9.18 -14.66 1.42
N PRO A 103 8.98 -13.33 1.40
CA PRO A 103 7.73 -12.74 0.96
C PRO A 103 7.45 -13.13 -0.49
N ILE A 104 6.18 -13.45 -0.80
CA ILE A 104 5.76 -13.75 -2.17
C ILE A 104 6.00 -12.54 -3.08
N THR A 105 6.59 -12.77 -4.23
CA THR A 105 6.84 -11.73 -5.23
C THR A 105 5.59 -11.43 -6.06
N ARG A 106 5.52 -10.24 -6.64
CA ARG A 106 4.47 -9.87 -7.61
C ARG A 106 4.38 -10.87 -8.77
N THR A 107 5.52 -11.31 -9.27
CA THR A 107 5.59 -12.31 -10.35
C THR A 107 4.92 -13.62 -9.93
N GLU A 108 5.20 -14.13 -8.74
CA GLU A 108 4.58 -15.35 -8.23
C GLU A 108 3.07 -15.21 -8.04
N VAL A 109 2.60 -14.05 -7.58
CA VAL A 109 1.16 -13.77 -7.48
C VAL A 109 0.52 -13.79 -8.87
N ILE A 110 1.09 -13.09 -9.84
CA ILE A 110 0.58 -13.04 -11.22
C ILE A 110 0.61 -14.43 -11.86
N ASP A 111 1.67 -15.21 -11.69
CA ASP A 111 1.77 -16.56 -12.25
C ASP A 111 0.71 -17.51 -11.66
N ASN A 112 0.41 -17.39 -10.36
CA ASN A 112 -0.69 -18.14 -9.74
C ASN A 112 -2.05 -17.72 -10.34
N MET A 113 -2.28 -16.44 -10.53
CA MET A 113 -3.53 -15.95 -11.11
C MET A 113 -3.68 -16.36 -12.58
N LYS A 114 -2.60 -16.33 -13.37
CA LYS A 114 -2.57 -16.83 -14.74
C LYS A 114 -2.87 -18.32 -14.81
N ALA A 115 -2.31 -19.11 -13.90
CA ALA A 115 -2.60 -20.56 -13.84
C ALA A 115 -4.10 -20.82 -13.60
N LYS A 116 -4.75 -20.01 -12.74
CA LYS A 116 -6.20 -20.09 -12.50
C LYS A 116 -7.02 -19.64 -13.70
N ALA A 117 -6.62 -18.55 -14.37
CA ALA A 117 -7.26 -18.07 -15.60
C ALA A 117 -7.17 -19.14 -16.71
N ARG A 118 -6.01 -19.78 -16.86
CA ARG A 118 -5.80 -20.89 -17.80
C ARG A 118 -6.66 -22.11 -17.50
N GLN A 119 -6.83 -22.48 -16.24
CA GLN A 119 -7.72 -23.56 -15.82
C GLN A 119 -9.21 -23.25 -16.14
N ALA A 120 -9.56 -21.97 -16.16
CA ALA A 120 -10.88 -21.49 -16.55
C ALA A 120 -11.03 -21.24 -18.06
N GLU A 121 -10.00 -21.59 -18.87
CA GLU A 121 -9.92 -21.35 -20.31
C GLU A 121 -10.03 -19.86 -20.69
N ASN A 122 -9.64 -18.97 -19.77
CA ASN A 122 -9.71 -17.52 -19.92
C ASN A 122 -8.35 -16.94 -20.37
N HIS A 123 -8.08 -16.99 -21.65
CA HIS A 123 -6.82 -16.54 -22.25
C HIS A 123 -6.71 -15.00 -22.30
N GLU A 124 -7.84 -14.29 -22.30
CA GLU A 124 -7.85 -12.83 -22.27
C GLU A 124 -7.30 -12.31 -20.93
N LEU A 125 -7.83 -12.81 -19.83
CA LEU A 125 -7.33 -12.46 -18.50
C LEU A 125 -5.85 -12.84 -18.33
N GLU A 126 -5.43 -13.99 -18.87
CA GLU A 126 -4.01 -14.40 -18.85
C GLU A 126 -3.12 -13.36 -19.56
N GLY A 127 -3.54 -12.89 -20.72
CA GLY A 127 -2.81 -11.86 -21.49
C GLY A 127 -2.76 -10.49 -20.78
N LEU A 128 -3.87 -10.09 -20.15
CA LEU A 128 -3.94 -8.84 -19.39
C LEU A 128 -3.05 -8.85 -18.14
N LEU A 129 -2.97 -10.00 -17.45
CA LEU A 129 -2.07 -10.19 -16.32
C LEU A 129 -0.59 -10.11 -16.74
N ASP A 130 -0.24 -10.69 -17.89
CA ASP A 130 1.11 -10.56 -18.46
C ASP A 130 1.45 -9.11 -18.85
N ALA A 131 0.50 -8.39 -19.44
CA ALA A 131 0.68 -6.99 -19.78
C ALA A 131 0.88 -6.14 -18.51
N ASN A 132 0.10 -6.43 -17.45
CA ASN A 132 0.20 -5.74 -16.18
C ASN A 132 1.57 -5.90 -15.50
N LEU A 133 2.17 -7.10 -15.58
CA LEU A 133 3.49 -7.36 -14.99
C LEU A 133 4.59 -6.45 -15.56
N ARG A 134 4.42 -5.98 -16.79
CA ARG A 134 5.38 -5.09 -17.47
C ARG A 134 5.27 -3.63 -17.05
N ILE A 135 4.22 -3.27 -16.32
CA ILE A 135 4.01 -1.91 -15.82
C ILE A 135 4.71 -1.80 -14.46
N PRO A 136 5.80 -1.04 -14.33
CA PRO A 136 6.42 -0.82 -13.04
C PRO A 136 5.49 0.02 -12.18
N ALA A 137 5.14 -0.49 -11.01
CA ALA A 137 4.25 0.20 -10.09
C ALA A 137 4.53 -0.20 -8.64
N MET A 138 4.31 0.72 -7.72
CA MET A 138 4.28 0.48 -6.28
C MET A 138 2.83 0.51 -5.81
N SER A 139 2.43 -0.51 -5.07
CA SER A 139 1.08 -0.63 -4.50
C SER A 139 1.10 -0.35 -3.00
N LEU A 140 0.23 0.56 -2.55
CA LEU A 140 0.07 0.92 -1.15
C LEU A 140 -1.33 0.52 -0.67
N LEU A 141 -1.42 -0.58 0.07
CA LEU A 141 -2.67 -1.05 0.67
C LEU A 141 -2.72 -0.68 2.15
N PHE A 142 -3.71 0.07 2.57
CA PHE A 142 -3.87 0.45 3.97
C PHE A 142 -5.33 0.66 4.37
N ASN A 143 -5.58 0.53 5.68
CA ASN A 143 -6.89 0.81 6.26
C ASN A 143 -6.90 2.23 6.86
N ILE A 144 -7.73 3.10 6.29
CA ILE A 144 -7.80 4.50 6.70
C ILE A 144 -8.25 4.68 8.16
N ASP A 145 -9.14 3.81 8.64
CA ASP A 145 -9.63 3.87 10.03
C ASP A 145 -8.50 3.63 11.06
N SER A 146 -7.46 2.89 10.67
CA SER A 146 -6.32 2.59 11.55
C SER A 146 -5.25 3.67 11.54
N ILE A 147 -5.21 4.50 10.48
CA ILE A 147 -4.13 5.47 10.26
C ILE A 147 -4.61 6.91 10.50
N SER A 148 -5.86 7.22 10.15
CA SER A 148 -6.39 8.58 10.24
C SER A 148 -6.67 9.01 11.68
N GLN A 149 -6.32 10.25 11.99
CA GLN A 149 -6.71 10.88 13.27
C GLN A 149 -8.16 11.38 13.16
N LYS A 150 -9.05 10.83 13.98
CA LYS A 150 -10.47 11.21 13.99
C LYS A 150 -10.63 12.70 14.31
N GLY A 151 -11.42 13.39 13.50
CA GLY A 151 -11.78 14.80 13.73
C GLY A 151 -10.87 15.85 13.09
N SER A 152 -9.77 15.48 12.44
CA SER A 152 -8.95 16.40 11.65
C SER A 152 -9.54 16.60 10.25
N LYS A 153 -9.59 17.85 9.76
CA LYS A 153 -9.96 18.17 8.38
C LYS A 153 -8.95 17.66 7.35
N THR A 154 -7.71 17.41 7.78
CA THR A 154 -6.59 16.91 6.95
C THR A 154 -6.35 15.41 7.14
N ALA A 155 -7.20 14.72 7.92
CA ALA A 155 -6.99 13.33 8.31
C ALA A 155 -6.72 12.38 7.14
N LEU A 156 -7.42 12.57 6.03
CA LEU A 156 -7.25 11.75 4.83
C LEU A 156 -5.89 12.00 4.18
N MET A 157 -5.54 13.27 3.96
CA MET A 157 -4.26 13.65 3.36
C MET A 157 -3.08 13.25 4.28
N ASP A 158 -3.20 13.49 5.59
CA ASP A 158 -2.18 13.07 6.56
C ASP A 158 -1.97 11.53 6.51
N ALA A 159 -3.04 10.75 6.30
CA ALA A 159 -2.94 9.30 6.16
C ALA A 159 -2.20 8.89 4.86
N PHE A 160 -2.51 9.54 3.73
CA PHE A 160 -1.80 9.30 2.47
C PHE A 160 -0.31 9.64 2.58
N ILE A 161 0.01 10.84 3.08
CA ILE A 161 1.41 11.27 3.28
C ILE A 161 2.13 10.28 4.18
N ARG A 162 1.51 9.87 5.29
CA ARG A 162 2.09 8.92 6.22
C ARG A 162 2.43 7.59 5.57
N VAL A 163 1.48 7.00 4.83
CA VAL A 163 1.69 5.70 4.18
C VAL A 163 2.77 5.79 3.10
N PHE A 164 2.78 6.88 2.35
CA PHE A 164 3.79 7.12 1.34
C PHE A 164 5.18 7.36 1.96
N ASP A 165 5.28 8.06 3.09
CA ASP A 165 6.51 8.22 3.84
C ASP A 165 7.04 6.89 4.38
N ASP A 166 6.16 6.08 5.01
CA ASP A 166 6.52 4.76 5.52
C ASP A 166 7.02 3.85 4.38
N ALA A 167 6.38 3.90 3.21
CA ALA A 167 6.77 3.12 2.03
C ALA A 167 8.18 3.49 1.50
N ARG A 168 8.58 4.74 1.67
CA ARG A 168 9.93 5.24 1.31
C ARG A 168 10.97 5.06 2.41
N GLY A 169 10.58 4.48 3.55
CA GLY A 169 11.46 4.25 4.70
C GLY A 169 11.58 5.41 5.67
N TYR A 170 10.85 6.51 5.45
CA TYR A 170 10.77 7.62 6.39
C TYR A 170 9.86 7.29 7.57
N TYR A 171 9.93 8.08 8.64
CA TYR A 171 9.15 7.82 9.84
C TYR A 171 7.76 8.47 9.80
N GLY A 172 6.84 7.91 9.02
CA GLY A 172 5.49 8.44 8.83
C GLY A 172 4.64 8.51 10.11
N ALA A 173 5.00 7.78 11.16
CA ALA A 173 4.33 7.89 12.46
C ALA A 173 4.49 9.30 13.09
N ASN A 174 5.50 10.07 12.70
CA ASN A 174 5.67 11.47 13.08
C ASN A 174 5.94 12.32 11.83
N LYS A 175 4.91 13.01 11.35
CA LYS A 175 4.95 13.80 10.13
C LYS A 175 6.04 14.88 10.07
N TYR A 176 6.47 15.40 11.22
CA TYR A 176 7.54 16.41 11.28
C TYR A 176 8.93 15.76 11.12
N VAL A 177 9.11 14.58 11.71
CA VAL A 177 10.32 13.78 11.51
C VAL A 177 10.41 13.28 10.09
N ALA A 178 9.32 12.77 9.53
CA ALA A 178 9.26 12.33 8.13
C ALA A 178 9.58 13.48 7.16
N LYS A 179 9.05 14.69 7.41
CA LYS A 179 9.37 15.88 6.61
C LYS A 179 10.85 16.25 6.71
N LEU A 180 11.44 16.19 7.90
CA LEU A 180 12.88 16.40 8.08
C LEU A 180 13.70 15.37 7.30
N GLU A 181 13.33 14.08 7.38
CA GLU A 181 14.01 13.00 6.64
C GLU A 181 13.93 13.23 5.14
N ARG A 182 12.74 13.59 4.60
CA ARG A 182 12.57 13.91 3.18
C ARG A 182 13.43 15.06 2.72
N ASP A 183 13.45 16.15 3.49
CA ASP A 183 14.24 17.33 3.12
C ASP A 183 15.73 17.05 3.16
N LEU A 184 16.21 16.29 4.14
CA LEU A 184 17.58 15.82 4.20
C LEU A 184 17.95 14.90 3.04
N ASP A 185 17.03 14.00 2.66
CA ASP A 185 17.22 13.06 1.55
C ASP A 185 17.24 13.80 0.21
N ASN A 186 16.31 14.72 0.00
CA ASN A 186 16.25 15.57 -1.18
C ASN A 186 17.52 16.41 -1.38
N ASN A 187 18.20 16.77 -0.29
CA ASN A 187 19.48 17.49 -0.31
C ASN A 187 20.71 16.56 -0.28
N GLY A 188 20.52 15.24 -0.30
CA GLY A 188 21.61 14.25 -0.23
C GLY A 188 22.33 14.20 1.12
N CYS A 189 21.73 14.75 2.18
CA CYS A 189 22.34 14.87 3.52
C CYS A 189 21.84 13.84 4.53
N LEU A 190 20.86 12.99 4.17
CA LEU A 190 20.21 12.09 5.11
C LEU A 190 21.16 11.07 5.74
N GLU A 191 22.02 10.45 4.95
CA GLU A 191 22.95 9.44 5.46
C GLU A 191 24.04 10.07 6.37
N GLN A 192 24.51 11.27 6.03
CA GLN A 192 25.42 12.01 6.89
C GLN A 192 24.74 12.39 8.21
N PHE A 193 23.49 12.85 8.16
CA PHE A 193 22.68 13.13 9.34
C PHE A 193 22.53 11.89 10.25
N LYS A 194 22.19 10.73 9.67
CA LYS A 194 22.06 9.48 10.42
C LYS A 194 23.35 9.11 11.14
N THR A 195 24.48 9.21 10.44
CA THR A 195 25.82 8.93 11.00
C THR A 195 26.16 9.85 12.16
N GLU A 196 25.95 11.16 11.99
CA GLU A 196 26.22 12.15 13.02
C GLU A 196 25.29 11.98 14.23
N PHE A 197 24.01 11.70 13.99
CA PHE A 197 23.07 11.42 15.08
C PHE A 197 23.51 10.19 15.87
N GLU A 198 23.89 9.11 15.22
CA GLU A 198 24.36 7.88 15.89
C GLU A 198 25.59 8.16 16.73
N ARG A 199 26.56 8.93 16.22
CA ARG A 199 27.75 9.35 16.96
C ARG A 199 27.39 10.16 18.22
N LEU A 200 26.44 11.11 18.13
CA LEU A 200 26.03 11.99 19.22
C LEU A 200 25.10 11.30 20.24
N ALA A 201 24.21 10.42 19.76
CA ALA A 201 23.19 9.81 20.57
C ALA A 201 23.55 8.42 21.11
N ASN A 202 24.63 7.81 20.58
CA ASN A 202 25.04 6.43 20.84
C ASN A 202 23.91 5.41 20.57
N LYS A 203 23.12 5.69 19.56
CA LYS A 203 22.04 4.82 19.06
C LYS A 203 21.71 5.19 17.61
N PRO A 204 21.34 4.21 16.75
CA PRO A 204 21.01 4.48 15.37
C PRO A 204 19.76 5.35 15.25
N TRP A 205 19.70 6.15 14.18
CA TRP A 205 18.56 7.03 13.90
C TRP A 205 17.24 6.29 13.84
N SER A 206 17.19 5.08 13.31
CA SER A 206 16.00 4.23 13.25
C SER A 206 15.34 4.03 14.63
N LYS A 207 16.13 3.96 15.70
CA LYS A 207 15.65 3.92 17.09
C LYS A 207 15.45 5.33 17.68
N GLY A 208 16.27 6.29 17.25
CA GLY A 208 16.23 7.67 17.73
C GLY A 208 14.99 8.43 17.29
N ARG A 209 14.54 8.23 16.06
CA ARG A 209 13.41 8.93 15.47
C ARG A 209 12.08 8.75 16.21
N ALA A 210 11.84 7.58 16.79
CA ALA A 210 10.67 7.35 17.65
C ALA A 210 10.68 8.18 18.95
N GLN A 211 11.86 8.60 19.38
CA GLN A 211 12.08 9.41 20.60
C GLN A 211 12.60 10.81 20.27
N ALA A 212 12.29 11.32 19.08
CA ALA A 212 12.82 12.59 18.58
C ALA A 212 12.52 13.78 19.51
N ALA A 213 11.35 13.77 20.18
CA ALA A 213 10.98 14.81 21.16
C ALA A 213 11.97 14.94 22.35
N PHE A 214 12.66 13.85 22.72
CA PHE A 214 13.66 13.85 23.81
C PHE A 214 15.09 14.04 23.32
N SER A 215 15.31 14.11 22.03
CA SER A 215 16.63 14.16 21.41
C SER A 215 16.89 15.46 20.65
N GLY A 216 16.08 16.50 20.87
CA GLY A 216 16.11 17.75 20.09
C GLY A 216 17.50 18.34 19.89
N SER A 217 18.28 18.56 20.96
CA SER A 217 19.64 19.12 20.85
C SER A 217 20.60 18.25 20.02
N LYS A 218 20.44 16.90 20.06
CA LYS A 218 21.27 16.00 19.25
C LYS A 218 20.86 16.02 17.78
N ILE A 219 19.55 16.19 17.54
CA ILE A 219 19.01 16.36 16.19
C ILE A 219 19.50 17.66 15.58
N ASP A 220 19.49 18.78 16.33
CA ASP A 220 20.00 20.08 15.89
C ASP A 220 21.50 20.01 15.52
N GLN A 221 22.30 19.36 16.39
CA GLN A 221 23.73 19.18 16.14
C GLN A 221 24.01 18.31 14.91
N ALA A 222 23.27 17.19 14.78
CA ALA A 222 23.41 16.30 13.63
C ALA A 222 22.97 16.98 12.32
N PHE A 223 21.89 17.78 12.37
CA PHE A 223 21.44 18.58 11.23
C PHE A 223 22.47 19.61 10.82
N THR A 224 23.03 20.36 11.78
CA THR A 224 24.06 21.36 11.52
C THR A 224 25.29 20.70 10.91
N ALA A 225 25.73 19.55 11.43
CA ALA A 225 26.92 18.85 10.91
C ALA A 225 26.69 18.30 9.50
N ALA A 226 25.45 17.85 9.18
CA ALA A 226 25.14 17.28 7.87
C ALA A 226 24.90 18.32 6.78
N THR A 227 24.31 19.47 7.14
CA THR A 227 23.87 20.48 6.16
C THR A 227 24.78 21.72 6.13
N GLY A 228 25.57 21.94 7.17
CA GLY A 228 26.31 23.20 7.37
C GLY A 228 25.43 24.37 7.86
N ASN A 229 24.13 24.19 7.99
CA ASN A 229 23.22 25.24 8.45
C ASN A 229 23.01 25.11 9.96
N GLU A 230 23.19 26.21 10.69
CA GLU A 230 22.88 26.20 12.13
C GLU A 230 21.41 25.95 12.38
N ALA A 231 21.12 24.99 13.25
CA ALA A 231 19.77 24.65 13.66
C ALA A 231 19.60 24.77 15.17
N ARG A 232 18.44 25.28 15.58
CA ARG A 232 18.02 25.34 16.96
C ARG A 232 16.52 25.02 17.03
N ASP A 233 16.18 23.95 17.76
CA ASP A 233 14.80 23.48 17.84
C ASP A 233 14.19 23.14 16.45
N ILE A 234 14.97 22.56 15.53
CA ILE A 234 14.57 22.35 14.13
C ILE A 234 13.22 21.63 14.00
N LEU A 235 12.92 20.64 14.85
CA LEU A 235 11.64 19.94 14.83
C LEU A 235 10.45 20.85 15.19
N LYS A 236 10.66 21.85 16.06
CA LYS A 236 9.61 22.84 16.36
C LYS A 236 9.36 23.76 15.18
N ASP A 237 10.38 24.07 14.41
CA ASP A 237 10.23 24.89 13.21
C ASP A 237 9.50 24.13 12.12
N TYR A 238 9.81 22.85 11.92
CA TYR A 238 9.01 21.99 11.06
C TYR A 238 7.54 21.91 11.53
N GLN A 239 7.31 21.81 12.82
CA GLN A 239 5.95 21.78 13.38
C GLN A 239 5.15 23.06 13.06
N LYS A 240 5.79 24.23 13.14
CA LYS A 240 5.14 25.52 12.86
C LYS A 240 4.83 25.71 11.37
N GLN A 241 5.74 25.23 10.51
CA GLN A 241 5.67 25.41 9.06
C GLN A 241 4.89 24.33 8.34
N TYR A 242 4.61 23.18 9.01
CA TYR A 242 3.97 22.05 8.38
C TYR A 242 2.49 22.33 8.06
N ASN A 243 2.23 22.63 6.82
CA ASN A 243 0.87 22.84 6.28
C ASN A 243 0.80 22.33 4.83
N PRO A 244 0.94 21.01 4.58
CA PRO A 244 0.96 20.48 3.24
C PRO A 244 -0.40 20.65 2.56
N THR A 245 -0.37 20.99 1.28
CA THR A 245 -1.54 20.99 0.40
C THR A 245 -1.58 19.70 -0.43
N ILE A 246 -2.72 19.46 -1.11
CA ILE A 246 -2.85 18.34 -2.06
C ILE A 246 -1.84 18.50 -3.20
N ALA A 247 -1.59 19.73 -3.65
CA ALA A 247 -0.60 20.01 -4.69
C ALA A 247 0.82 19.67 -4.23
N ASP A 248 1.21 20.08 -3.01
CA ASP A 248 2.53 19.73 -2.45
C ASP A 248 2.74 18.21 -2.37
N PHE A 249 1.68 17.46 -2.00
CA PHE A 249 1.76 16.00 -1.97
C PHE A 249 1.87 15.41 -3.37
N ALA A 250 1.12 15.90 -4.33
CA ALA A 250 1.19 15.45 -5.73
C ALA A 250 2.59 15.70 -6.32
N ASP A 251 3.16 16.88 -6.03
CA ASP A 251 4.52 17.23 -6.46
C ASP A 251 5.59 16.33 -5.81
N ASP A 252 5.47 16.03 -4.51
CA ASP A 252 6.38 15.11 -3.79
C ASP A 252 6.33 13.69 -4.39
N VAL A 253 5.14 13.20 -4.74
CA VAL A 253 4.95 11.92 -5.43
C VAL A 253 5.58 11.95 -6.82
N ARG A 254 5.34 13.00 -7.61
CA ARG A 254 5.91 13.18 -8.96
C ARG A 254 7.44 13.20 -8.92
N ASP A 255 8.01 13.99 -8.02
CA ASP A 255 9.45 14.12 -7.87
C ASP A 255 10.11 12.80 -7.47
N TRP A 256 9.42 12.04 -6.61
CA TRP A 256 9.90 10.72 -6.22
C TRP A 256 9.87 9.74 -7.40
N LEU A 257 8.78 9.72 -8.17
CA LEU A 257 8.65 8.86 -9.35
C LEU A 257 9.73 9.15 -10.40
N GLN A 258 10.02 10.43 -10.64
CA GLN A 258 11.06 10.84 -11.61
C GLN A 258 12.48 10.41 -11.22
N ARG A 259 12.73 10.16 -9.93
CA ARG A 259 14.03 9.69 -9.44
C ARG A 259 14.21 8.17 -9.52
N GLN A 260 13.16 7.43 -9.81
CA GLN A 260 13.28 5.97 -9.91
C GLN A 260 14.05 5.61 -11.20
N PRO A 261 14.99 4.65 -11.16
CA PRO A 261 15.85 4.32 -12.30
C PRO A 261 15.09 3.78 -13.52
N GLU A 262 13.88 3.27 -13.32
CA GLU A 262 12.97 2.79 -14.37
C GLU A 262 11.91 3.83 -14.76
N ALA A 263 12.09 5.07 -14.36
CA ALA A 263 11.10 6.16 -14.49
C ALA A 263 10.81 6.61 -15.93
N SER A 264 11.37 5.97 -16.93
CA SER A 264 10.92 6.15 -18.33
C SER A 264 9.57 5.50 -18.60
N VAL A 265 8.96 4.87 -17.63
CA VAL A 265 7.69 4.17 -17.76
C VAL A 265 6.75 4.62 -16.65
N THR A 266 5.56 4.94 -17.04
CA THR A 266 4.38 5.26 -16.25
C THR A 266 4.34 4.55 -14.89
N ALA A 267 4.80 5.19 -13.84
CA ALA A 267 4.64 4.68 -12.49
C ALA A 267 3.23 5.00 -12.00
N SER A 268 2.48 3.98 -11.62
CA SER A 268 1.14 4.14 -11.06
C SER A 268 1.19 3.96 -9.56
N LEU A 269 0.89 5.02 -8.82
CA LEU A 269 0.71 4.95 -7.37
C LEU A 269 -0.73 4.53 -7.09
N LEU A 270 -0.90 3.37 -6.49
CA LEU A 270 -2.20 2.81 -6.15
C LEU A 270 -2.45 2.96 -4.66
N CYS A 271 -3.38 3.82 -4.29
CA CYS A 271 -3.82 3.94 -2.91
C CYS A 271 -5.17 3.28 -2.74
N PHE A 272 -5.26 2.30 -1.86
CA PHE A 272 -6.50 1.63 -1.52
C PHE A 272 -7.05 2.17 -0.21
N LEU A 273 -8.29 2.63 -0.21
CA LEU A 273 -9.00 3.08 0.96
C LEU A 273 -10.09 2.09 1.34
N SER A 274 -10.03 1.58 2.56
CA SER A 274 -11.10 0.78 3.13
C SER A 274 -11.99 1.64 4.01
N PHE A 275 -13.25 1.79 3.64
CA PHE A 275 -14.25 2.45 4.48
C PHE A 275 -15.12 1.40 5.17
N ARG A 276 -15.05 1.32 6.49
CA ARG A 276 -16.03 0.60 7.29
C ARG A 276 -17.14 1.58 7.64
N GLN A 277 -18.27 1.49 6.95
CA GLN A 277 -19.42 2.35 7.19
C GLN A 277 -19.98 2.07 8.61
N ARG A 278 -19.61 2.92 9.57
CA ARG A 278 -20.49 3.26 10.68
C ARG A 278 -21.31 4.46 10.23
N GLN A 279 -22.63 4.26 10.21
CA GLN A 279 -23.68 5.24 9.95
C GLN A 279 -23.25 6.69 10.30
N SER A 280 -23.15 7.53 9.27
CA SER A 280 -23.52 8.95 9.22
C SER A 280 -22.71 9.69 8.16
N PHE A 281 -23.01 9.45 6.88
CA PHE A 281 -22.87 10.46 5.83
C PHE A 281 -24.07 10.35 4.90
N PHE A 282 -24.78 11.46 4.77
CA PHE A 282 -26.00 11.65 4.04
C PHE A 282 -25.80 11.37 2.54
N TRP A 283 -26.28 10.22 2.07
CA TRP A 283 -26.91 10.08 0.78
C TRP A 283 -28.19 9.29 0.98
N ARG A 284 -29.33 9.94 0.70
CA ARG A 284 -30.65 9.32 0.71
C ARG A 284 -30.67 8.29 -0.41
N GLN A 285 -30.61 7.01 -0.07
CA GLN A 285 -31.23 5.95 -0.84
C GLN A 285 -32.31 5.26 0.02
N PRO A 286 -33.40 4.79 -0.62
CA PRO A 286 -34.51 4.19 0.11
C PRO A 286 -34.07 2.91 0.81
N ALA A 287 -34.61 2.69 1.99
CA ALA A 287 -34.35 1.61 2.88
C ALA A 287 -34.64 0.26 2.19
N SER A 288 -33.60 -0.52 1.99
CA SER A 288 -33.60 -1.96 2.04
C SER A 288 -32.21 -2.42 2.47
N GLU A 289 -32.18 -2.98 3.64
CA GLU A 289 -31.16 -3.75 4.31
C GLU A 289 -29.97 -4.23 3.47
N ALA A 290 -28.83 -3.53 3.56
CA ALA A 290 -27.52 -4.15 3.43
C ALA A 290 -26.44 -3.19 3.93
N SER A 291 -25.69 -3.59 4.95
CA SER A 291 -24.46 -2.87 5.32
C SER A 291 -23.44 -3.07 4.19
N CYS A 292 -23.40 -2.14 3.24
CA CYS A 292 -22.39 -2.13 2.18
C CYS A 292 -21.10 -1.54 2.76
N ALA A 293 -20.06 -2.37 2.85
CA ALA A 293 -18.71 -1.86 2.97
C ALA A 293 -18.22 -1.53 1.55
N GLY A 294 -17.85 -0.28 1.31
CA GLY A 294 -17.30 0.16 0.04
C GLY A 294 -15.79 0.36 0.15
N TRP A 295 -15.09 0.15 -0.95
CA TRP A 295 -13.66 0.36 -1.11
C TRP A 295 -13.44 1.37 -2.22
N LEU A 296 -12.65 2.41 -1.94
CA LEU A 296 -12.26 3.40 -2.94
C LEU A 296 -10.83 3.10 -3.38
N PHE A 297 -10.66 2.93 -4.66
CA PHE A 297 -9.39 2.82 -5.34
C PHE A 297 -9.09 4.15 -6.01
N LEU A 298 -7.99 4.79 -5.67
CA LEU A 298 -7.52 6.00 -6.34
C LEU A 298 -6.30 5.65 -7.18
N GLN A 299 -6.42 5.87 -8.47
CA GLN A 299 -5.33 5.73 -9.42
C GLN A 299 -4.91 7.12 -9.89
N GLY A 300 -3.63 7.40 -9.85
CA GLY A 300 -3.04 8.58 -10.47
C GLY A 300 -1.90 8.16 -11.37
N ARG A 301 -1.97 8.52 -12.64
CA ARG A 301 -0.83 8.47 -13.56
C ARG A 301 -0.30 9.88 -13.68
N LEU A 302 0.97 10.08 -13.43
CA LEU A 302 1.62 11.35 -13.68
C LEU A 302 2.31 11.25 -15.04
N GLU A 303 1.76 11.95 -16.04
CA GLU A 303 2.45 12.08 -17.31
C GLU A 303 3.70 12.95 -17.10
N SER A 304 4.84 12.47 -17.59
CA SER A 304 6.01 13.30 -17.80
C SER A 304 5.73 14.21 -18.98
N SER A 305 5.47 15.48 -18.72
CA SER A 305 5.50 16.54 -19.76
C SER A 305 6.93 16.84 -20.17
#